data_83fb8201616af60d0f34270999a3bf7f
#
_entry.id   83fb8201616af60d0f34270999a3bf7f
#
_cell.length_a   1.000
_cell.length_b   1.000
_cell.length_c   1.000
_cell.angle_alpha   90.00
_cell.angle_beta   90.00
_cell.angle_gamma   90.00
#
_symmetry.space_group_name_H-M   'P 1'
#
loop_
_entity.id
_entity.type
_entity.pdbx_description
1 polymer ?
#
loop_
_entity_poly.entity_id
_entity_poly.type
_entity_poly.pdbx_seq_one_letter_code
_entity_poly.pdbx_strand_id
1 'polypeptide(L)'
;MQKGQTTPFAVRKMNSNKKKQLFILAALCLALLAGGVSLGFISANRTGQTVSLFVDADDTPDSVLYKVDEIGEPFSVLGLRGFMTVSRYGAHVHPGRYDIDPGTSIYRIFRRLRAGQQTPVRLVIPASLRTVEALAAKLGANLQADSAAWMALFRDTVALKEFKVDTSTLPCLFIPDTYEVFWTVEPIVVLRKMNKNYRRFWTDARLVKAREAGLSPYEVVTLASIVEQETANEAEKPMVAGMYINRLRQGMKLQADPTVKFALRRFDLRRILHEHLAVESPYNTYHVEGLPPGPICLPSKSSVESVLNYARHPYIYMCAKEDFSGTHNFAATYADHLANARRYSAALDSRGIK
;
A
#
# COMPACT_ATOMS: atom_id res chain seq x y z
N MET A 1 -90.55 5.28 -24.76
CA MET A 1 -89.80 4.03 -24.59
C MET A 1 -88.91 3.85 -25.84
N GLN A 2 -87.68 4.31 -25.87
CA GLN A 2 -86.77 4.07 -26.98
C GLN A 2 -85.80 2.95 -26.55
N LYS A 3 -85.83 1.86 -27.31
CA LYS A 3 -84.92 0.70 -27.14
C LYS A 3 -83.53 1.13 -27.74
N GLY A 4 -82.49 1.18 -26.89
CA GLY A 4 -81.14 1.34 -27.31
C GLY A 4 -80.65 0.10 -28.08
N GLN A 5 -80.24 0.30 -29.32
CA GLN A 5 -79.56 -0.72 -30.13
C GLN A 5 -78.09 -0.73 -29.72
N THR A 6 -77.60 -1.80 -29.07
CA THR A 6 -76.20 -2.13 -28.88
C THR A 6 -75.69 -2.73 -30.17
N THR A 7 -74.82 -2.01 -30.88
CA THR A 7 -74.07 -2.51 -32.03
C THR A 7 -73.01 -3.53 -31.55
N PRO A 8 -72.94 -4.73 -32.09
CA PRO A 8 -71.90 -5.69 -31.69
C PRO A 8 -70.58 -5.27 -32.30
N PHE A 9 -69.48 -5.19 -31.47
CA PHE A 9 -68.13 -5.04 -31.89
C PHE A 9 -67.74 -6.16 -32.87
N ALA A 10 -67.59 -5.82 -34.16
CA ALA A 10 -67.15 -6.77 -35.18
C ALA A 10 -65.68 -7.09 -34.98
N VAL A 11 -65.32 -8.20 -34.39
CA VAL A 11 -64.00 -8.76 -34.33
C VAL A 11 -63.53 -9.05 -35.75
N ARG A 12 -62.77 -8.15 -36.34
CA ARG A 12 -62.22 -8.25 -37.70
C ARG A 12 -61.24 -9.44 -37.73
N LYS A 13 -61.66 -10.58 -38.28
CA LYS A 13 -60.83 -11.78 -38.47
C LYS A 13 -59.58 -11.41 -39.31
N MET A 14 -58.42 -11.47 -38.71
CA MET A 14 -57.13 -11.16 -39.33
C MET A 14 -56.85 -12.20 -40.45
N ASN A 15 -56.50 -11.70 -41.64
CA ASN A 15 -56.19 -12.53 -42.82
C ASN A 15 -55.04 -13.51 -42.53
N SER A 16 -55.12 -14.74 -43.05
CA SER A 16 -54.16 -15.85 -42.88
C SER A 16 -52.72 -15.40 -43.13
N ASN A 17 -52.49 -14.58 -44.16
CA ASN A 17 -51.15 -14.04 -44.47
C ASN A 17 -50.61 -13.06 -43.41
N LYS A 18 -51.47 -12.24 -42.82
CA LYS A 18 -51.09 -11.36 -41.72
C LYS A 18 -50.77 -12.14 -40.43
N LYS A 19 -51.44 -13.25 -40.17
CA LYS A 19 -51.10 -14.15 -39.06
C LYS A 19 -49.76 -14.83 -39.26
N LYS A 20 -49.43 -15.29 -40.48
CA LYS A 20 -48.10 -15.83 -40.80
C LYS A 20 -47.00 -14.81 -40.67
N GLN A 21 -47.21 -13.59 -41.16
CA GLN A 21 -46.22 -12.49 -41.01
C GLN A 21 -45.98 -12.12 -39.54
N LEU A 22 -47.03 -12.04 -38.73
CA LEU A 22 -46.92 -11.76 -37.27
C LEU A 22 -46.19 -12.88 -36.54
N PHE A 23 -46.42 -14.15 -36.91
CA PHE A 23 -45.74 -15.31 -36.34
C PHE A 23 -44.26 -15.32 -36.71
N ILE A 24 -43.89 -15.01 -37.95
CA ILE A 24 -42.50 -14.89 -38.40
C ILE A 24 -41.81 -13.75 -37.67
N LEU A 25 -42.45 -12.61 -37.52
CA LEU A 25 -41.91 -11.46 -36.79
C LEU A 25 -41.66 -11.79 -35.32
N ALA A 26 -42.65 -12.46 -34.67
CA ALA A 26 -42.52 -12.90 -33.28
C ALA A 26 -41.41 -13.94 -33.09
N ALA A 27 -41.26 -14.89 -34.03
CA ALA A 27 -40.17 -15.88 -34.02
C ALA A 27 -38.78 -15.22 -34.21
N LEU A 28 -38.69 -14.24 -35.10
CA LEU A 28 -37.46 -13.43 -35.29
C LEU A 28 -37.11 -12.63 -34.03
N CYS A 29 -38.11 -11.99 -33.42
CA CYS A 29 -37.87 -11.26 -32.16
C CYS A 29 -37.45 -12.20 -31.04
N LEU A 30 -38.03 -13.39 -30.93
CA LEU A 30 -37.64 -14.42 -29.96
C LEU A 30 -36.21 -14.95 -30.21
N ALA A 31 -35.84 -15.17 -31.46
CA ALA A 31 -34.51 -15.58 -31.85
C ALA A 31 -33.45 -14.50 -31.54
N LEU A 32 -33.78 -13.24 -31.80
CA LEU A 32 -32.92 -12.10 -31.46
C LEU A 32 -32.77 -11.92 -29.95
N LEU A 33 -33.85 -12.09 -29.19
CA LEU A 33 -33.84 -12.07 -27.73
C LEU A 33 -33.03 -13.24 -27.16
N ALA A 34 -33.21 -14.46 -27.68
CA ALA A 34 -32.43 -15.62 -27.27
C ALA A 34 -30.94 -15.45 -27.61
N GLY A 35 -30.60 -14.92 -28.79
CA GLY A 35 -29.23 -14.57 -29.19
C GLY A 35 -28.62 -13.51 -28.28
N GLY A 36 -29.34 -12.44 -27.98
CA GLY A 36 -28.89 -11.39 -27.07
C GLY A 36 -28.64 -11.91 -25.64
N VAL A 37 -29.53 -12.79 -25.15
CA VAL A 37 -29.32 -13.44 -23.83
C VAL A 37 -28.11 -14.35 -23.87
N SER A 38 -27.92 -15.14 -24.93
CA SER A 38 -26.77 -16.04 -25.07
C SER A 38 -25.43 -15.28 -25.06
N LEU A 39 -25.36 -14.12 -25.70
CA LEU A 39 -24.19 -13.25 -25.68
C LEU A 39 -23.84 -12.79 -24.26
N GLY A 40 -24.80 -12.65 -23.37
CA GLY A 40 -24.57 -12.28 -21.97
C GLY A 40 -23.85 -13.37 -21.15
N PHE A 41 -23.87 -14.62 -21.61
CA PHE A 41 -23.18 -15.74 -20.95
C PHE A 41 -21.77 -16.00 -21.50
N ILE A 42 -21.35 -15.30 -22.57
CA ILE A 42 -19.97 -15.37 -23.07
C ILE A 42 -19.01 -14.89 -21.96
N SER A 43 -17.85 -15.54 -21.87
CA SER A 43 -16.82 -15.13 -20.92
C SER A 43 -16.26 -13.75 -21.26
N ALA A 44 -16.14 -12.91 -20.24
CA ALA A 44 -15.48 -11.62 -20.33
C ALA A 44 -13.94 -11.74 -20.21
N ASN A 45 -13.42 -12.94 -19.99
CA ASN A 45 -12.00 -13.18 -19.82
C ASN A 45 -11.60 -14.53 -20.45
N ARG A 46 -10.76 -14.45 -21.49
CA ARG A 46 -10.19 -15.61 -22.21
C ARG A 46 -8.80 -16.02 -21.76
N THR A 47 -8.16 -15.24 -20.88
CA THR A 47 -6.74 -15.40 -20.55
C THR A 47 -6.43 -16.59 -19.66
N GLY A 48 -7.45 -17.20 -19.04
CA GLY A 48 -7.28 -18.31 -18.09
C GLY A 48 -6.79 -17.87 -16.70
N GLN A 49 -6.50 -16.57 -16.50
CA GLN A 49 -6.09 -15.98 -15.22
C GLN A 49 -6.97 -14.78 -14.90
N THR A 50 -7.04 -14.40 -13.61
CA THR A 50 -7.73 -13.17 -13.20
C THR A 50 -7.02 -11.96 -13.81
N VAL A 51 -7.77 -11.14 -14.54
CA VAL A 51 -7.28 -9.89 -15.14
C VAL A 51 -7.96 -8.71 -14.46
N SER A 52 -7.18 -7.67 -14.15
CA SER A 52 -7.71 -6.43 -13.60
C SER A 52 -8.05 -5.45 -14.72
N LEU A 53 -9.32 -5.08 -14.83
CA LEU A 53 -9.78 -4.00 -15.69
C LEU A 53 -9.78 -2.70 -14.88
N PHE A 54 -9.05 -1.69 -15.37
CA PHE A 54 -9.00 -0.36 -14.78
C PHE A 54 -9.87 0.59 -15.60
N VAL A 55 -10.84 1.20 -14.94
CA VAL A 55 -11.71 2.24 -15.51
C VAL A 55 -11.34 3.57 -14.87
N ASP A 56 -10.88 4.51 -15.69
CA ASP A 56 -10.47 5.85 -15.27
C ASP A 56 -11.67 6.81 -15.20
N ALA A 57 -11.47 7.98 -14.57
CA ALA A 57 -12.54 8.97 -14.41
C ALA A 57 -12.97 9.61 -15.74
N ASP A 58 -12.09 9.62 -16.72
CA ASP A 58 -12.31 10.15 -18.07
C ASP A 58 -12.69 9.08 -19.10
N ASP A 59 -12.81 7.81 -18.67
CA ASP A 59 -13.23 6.72 -19.55
C ASP A 59 -14.68 6.93 -20.05
N THR A 60 -14.84 6.67 -21.34
CA THR A 60 -16.13 6.60 -22.01
C THR A 60 -16.61 5.14 -22.11
N PRO A 61 -17.89 4.88 -22.43
CA PRO A 61 -18.34 3.53 -22.73
C PRO A 61 -17.51 2.83 -23.79
N ASP A 62 -17.07 3.56 -24.82
CA ASP A 62 -16.27 2.98 -25.92
C ASP A 62 -14.86 2.62 -25.47
N SER A 63 -14.22 3.41 -24.60
CA SER A 63 -12.92 3.06 -24.04
C SER A 63 -13.01 1.84 -23.11
N VAL A 64 -14.07 1.71 -22.33
CA VAL A 64 -14.34 0.49 -21.50
C VAL A 64 -14.54 -0.73 -22.41
N LEU A 65 -15.29 -0.59 -23.52
CA LEU A 65 -15.46 -1.67 -24.50
C LEU A 65 -14.13 -2.10 -25.11
N TYR A 66 -13.27 -1.15 -25.49
CA TYR A 66 -11.93 -1.44 -26.00
C TYR A 66 -11.08 -2.22 -24.98
N LYS A 67 -11.05 -1.77 -23.73
CA LYS A 67 -10.31 -2.46 -22.65
C LYS A 67 -10.82 -3.89 -22.40
N VAL A 68 -12.12 -4.14 -22.59
CA VAL A 68 -12.69 -5.50 -22.47
C VAL A 68 -12.40 -6.35 -23.70
N ASP A 69 -12.28 -5.77 -24.89
CA ASP A 69 -11.94 -6.49 -26.13
C ASP A 69 -10.56 -7.17 -26.05
N GLU A 70 -9.61 -6.51 -25.41
CA GLU A 70 -8.25 -7.04 -25.24
C GLU A 70 -8.20 -8.35 -24.45
N ILE A 71 -9.12 -8.54 -23.52
CA ILE A 71 -9.13 -9.67 -22.57
C ILE A 71 -10.28 -10.65 -22.79
N GLY A 72 -11.33 -10.23 -23.50
CA GLY A 72 -12.57 -10.98 -23.66
C GLY A 72 -12.52 -12.07 -24.71
N GLU A 73 -13.47 -13.01 -24.63
CA GLU A 73 -13.76 -13.98 -25.68
C GLU A 73 -14.34 -13.29 -26.93
N PRO A 74 -14.26 -13.91 -28.11
CA PRO A 74 -14.94 -13.40 -29.30
C PRO A 74 -16.41 -13.07 -29.01
N PHE A 75 -16.89 -11.97 -29.56
CA PHE A 75 -18.24 -11.42 -29.34
C PHE A 75 -18.53 -10.88 -27.93
N SER A 76 -17.57 -10.90 -26.99
CA SER A 76 -17.73 -10.32 -25.65
C SER A 76 -18.13 -8.84 -25.71
N VAL A 77 -17.45 -8.08 -26.57
CA VAL A 77 -17.72 -6.65 -26.80
C VAL A 77 -19.12 -6.40 -27.35
N LEU A 78 -19.59 -7.28 -28.27
CA LEU A 78 -20.94 -7.14 -28.83
C LEU A 78 -22.02 -7.29 -27.73
N GLY A 79 -21.87 -8.29 -26.87
CA GLY A 79 -22.76 -8.49 -25.72
C GLY A 79 -22.72 -7.34 -24.74
N LEU A 80 -21.52 -6.88 -24.40
CA LEU A 80 -21.32 -5.75 -23.48
C LEU A 80 -21.90 -4.44 -24.04
N ARG A 81 -21.65 -4.15 -25.31
CA ARG A 81 -22.21 -2.99 -26.02
C ARG A 81 -23.74 -2.98 -25.98
N GLY A 82 -24.37 -4.16 -26.22
CA GLY A 82 -25.82 -4.32 -26.11
C GLY A 82 -26.37 -3.93 -24.74
N PHE A 83 -25.76 -4.45 -23.67
CA PHE A 83 -26.16 -4.11 -22.30
C PHE A 83 -25.92 -2.64 -21.97
N MET A 84 -24.77 -2.08 -22.38
CA MET A 84 -24.45 -0.66 -22.17
C MET A 84 -25.44 0.28 -22.85
N THR A 85 -25.84 -0.04 -24.10
CA THR A 85 -26.80 0.76 -24.86
C THR A 85 -28.18 0.76 -24.23
N VAL A 86 -28.73 -0.45 -23.95
CA VAL A 86 -30.05 -0.60 -23.35
C VAL A 86 -30.14 0.05 -21.98
N SER A 87 -29.08 -0.02 -21.19
CA SER A 87 -29.03 0.52 -19.82
C SER A 87 -28.64 2.00 -19.73
N ARG A 88 -28.30 2.65 -20.85
CA ARG A 88 -27.76 4.03 -20.87
C ARG A 88 -26.49 4.15 -19.98
N TYR A 89 -25.60 3.17 -20.04
CA TYR A 89 -24.40 3.08 -19.21
C TYR A 89 -23.52 4.33 -19.28
N GLY A 90 -23.50 5.05 -20.41
CA GLY A 90 -22.72 6.28 -20.59
C GLY A 90 -22.99 7.36 -19.54
N ALA A 91 -24.17 7.35 -18.90
CA ALA A 91 -24.49 8.23 -17.78
C ALA A 91 -24.00 7.69 -16.41
N HIS A 92 -23.41 6.49 -16.38
CA HIS A 92 -23.10 5.74 -15.17
C HIS A 92 -21.75 4.99 -15.27
N VAL A 93 -20.76 5.58 -15.93
CA VAL A 93 -19.40 5.04 -15.91
C VAL A 93 -18.81 5.27 -14.51
N HIS A 94 -18.51 4.20 -13.82
CA HIS A 94 -17.91 4.25 -12.48
C HIS A 94 -16.43 3.90 -12.56
N PRO A 95 -15.53 4.86 -12.30
CA PRO A 95 -14.10 4.60 -12.20
C PRO A 95 -13.78 3.54 -11.15
N GLY A 96 -12.77 2.71 -11.41
CA GLY A 96 -12.37 1.69 -10.45
C GLY A 96 -11.58 0.55 -11.05
N ARG A 97 -11.08 -0.31 -10.19
CA ARG A 97 -10.49 -1.59 -10.54
C ARG A 97 -11.55 -2.68 -10.44
N TYR A 98 -11.67 -3.49 -11.49
CA TYR A 98 -12.60 -4.60 -11.56
C TYR A 98 -11.84 -5.87 -11.95
N ASP A 99 -11.66 -6.79 -11.01
CA ASP A 99 -11.02 -8.07 -11.31
C ASP A 99 -12.03 -8.98 -12.02
N ILE A 100 -11.61 -9.54 -13.14
CA ILE A 100 -12.39 -10.42 -14.01
C ILE A 100 -11.75 -11.81 -13.98
N ASP A 101 -12.38 -12.70 -13.23
CA ASP A 101 -11.93 -14.09 -13.14
C ASP A 101 -12.24 -14.86 -14.43
N PRO A 102 -11.48 -15.92 -14.73
CA PRO A 102 -11.83 -16.82 -15.84
C PRO A 102 -13.27 -17.32 -15.74
N GLY A 103 -13.97 -17.32 -16.87
CA GLY A 103 -15.39 -17.73 -16.93
C GLY A 103 -16.38 -16.70 -16.38
N THR A 104 -15.95 -15.51 -15.96
CA THR A 104 -16.89 -14.43 -15.61
C THR A 104 -17.66 -14.01 -16.84
N SER A 105 -19.00 -14.10 -16.78
CA SER A 105 -19.86 -13.73 -17.91
C SER A 105 -19.91 -12.22 -18.15
N ILE A 106 -20.15 -11.82 -19.41
CA ILE A 106 -20.33 -10.41 -19.81
C ILE A 106 -21.43 -9.73 -18.99
N TYR A 107 -22.53 -10.42 -18.72
CA TYR A 107 -23.61 -9.88 -17.88
C TYR A 107 -23.14 -9.58 -16.46
N ARG A 108 -22.31 -10.46 -15.87
CA ARG A 108 -21.80 -10.27 -14.51
C ARG A 108 -20.84 -9.06 -14.44
N ILE A 109 -19.92 -8.93 -15.40
CA ILE A 109 -19.01 -7.76 -15.40
C ILE A 109 -19.77 -6.47 -15.68
N PHE A 110 -20.75 -6.48 -16.63
CA PHE A 110 -21.61 -5.34 -16.89
C PHE A 110 -22.32 -4.87 -15.60
N ARG A 111 -22.92 -5.78 -14.85
CA ARG A 111 -23.58 -5.43 -13.57
C ARG A 111 -22.62 -4.79 -12.58
N ARG A 112 -21.40 -5.33 -12.46
CA ARG A 112 -20.37 -4.77 -11.57
C ARG A 112 -19.95 -3.37 -12.00
N LEU A 113 -19.66 -3.20 -13.28
CA LEU A 113 -19.29 -1.89 -13.86
C LEU A 113 -20.39 -0.85 -13.64
N ARG A 114 -21.65 -1.21 -13.93
CA ARG A 114 -22.80 -0.31 -13.76
C ARG A 114 -23.08 0.06 -12.30
N ALA A 115 -22.85 -0.85 -11.38
CA ALA A 115 -23.07 -0.65 -9.95
C ALA A 115 -21.84 -0.08 -9.22
N GLY A 116 -20.73 0.17 -9.91
CA GLY A 116 -19.48 0.66 -9.29
C GLY A 116 -18.91 -0.33 -8.26
N GLN A 117 -19.16 -1.64 -8.42
CA GLN A 117 -18.69 -2.68 -7.50
C GLN A 117 -17.22 -3.00 -7.77
N GLN A 118 -16.34 -2.08 -7.38
CA GLN A 118 -14.90 -2.20 -7.51
C GLN A 118 -14.35 -3.40 -6.74
N THR A 119 -13.21 -3.94 -7.21
CA THR A 119 -12.39 -4.89 -6.45
C THR A 119 -11.36 -4.10 -5.65
N PRO A 120 -11.27 -4.29 -4.32
CA PRO A 120 -10.24 -3.65 -3.52
C PRO A 120 -8.84 -4.04 -3.96
N VAL A 121 -7.90 -3.10 -3.88
CA VAL A 121 -6.46 -3.34 -4.00
C VAL A 121 -5.93 -3.79 -2.64
N ARG A 122 -5.13 -4.84 -2.63
CA ARG A 122 -4.33 -5.23 -1.46
C ARG A 122 -3.03 -4.43 -1.45
N LEU A 123 -3.09 -3.24 -0.86
CA LEU A 123 -1.96 -2.33 -0.75
C LEU A 123 -0.99 -2.83 0.33
N VAL A 124 0.14 -3.41 -0.09
CA VAL A 124 1.20 -3.85 0.81
C VAL A 124 2.17 -2.69 1.06
N ILE A 125 2.26 -2.24 2.30
CA ILE A 125 3.30 -1.32 2.78
C ILE A 125 4.39 -2.16 3.44
N PRO A 126 5.53 -2.37 2.78
CA PRO A 126 6.61 -3.18 3.34
C PRO A 126 7.38 -2.39 4.40
N ALA A 127 8.00 -3.11 5.35
CA ALA A 127 9.03 -2.56 6.20
C ALA A 127 10.26 -2.15 5.37
N SER A 128 11.14 -1.36 5.97
CA SER A 128 12.41 -0.91 5.37
C SER A 128 12.31 0.03 4.17
N LEU A 129 11.13 0.54 3.82
CA LEU A 129 11.05 1.70 2.90
C LEU A 129 11.73 2.90 3.57
N ARG A 130 12.77 3.41 2.92
CA ARG A 130 13.69 4.37 3.55
C ARG A 130 13.33 5.84 3.36
N THR A 131 12.55 6.17 2.33
CA THR A 131 12.26 7.57 2.00
C THR A 131 10.79 7.80 1.70
N VAL A 132 10.34 9.04 1.87
CA VAL A 132 8.97 9.45 1.51
C VAL A 132 8.75 9.34 0.00
N GLU A 133 9.79 9.54 -0.81
CA GLU A 133 9.74 9.38 -2.25
C GLU A 133 9.52 7.91 -2.63
N ALA A 134 10.21 6.96 -1.95
CA ALA A 134 9.99 5.53 -2.16
C ALA A 134 8.59 5.10 -1.72
N LEU A 135 8.07 5.69 -0.64
CA LEU A 135 6.69 5.47 -0.21
C LEU A 135 5.69 6.01 -1.24
N ALA A 136 5.87 7.24 -1.74
CA ALA A 136 5.03 7.83 -2.78
C ALA A 136 5.06 7.00 -4.08
N ALA A 137 6.24 6.53 -4.49
CA ALA A 137 6.39 5.64 -5.65
C ALA A 137 5.65 4.31 -5.45
N LYS A 138 5.75 3.72 -4.25
CA LYS A 138 5.02 2.49 -3.90
C LYS A 138 3.51 2.68 -3.95
N LEU A 139 3.00 3.79 -3.43
CA LEU A 139 1.57 4.12 -3.46
C LEU A 139 1.08 4.38 -4.89
N GLY A 140 1.80 5.20 -5.66
CA GLY A 140 1.47 5.51 -7.05
C GLY A 140 1.54 4.30 -7.99
N ALA A 141 2.40 3.31 -7.72
CA ALA A 141 2.44 2.07 -8.50
C ALA A 141 1.24 1.14 -8.25
N ASN A 142 0.44 1.36 -7.20
CA ASN A 142 -0.67 0.49 -6.82
C ASN A 142 -2.04 1.17 -6.87
N LEU A 143 -2.10 2.49 -6.94
CA LEU A 143 -3.32 3.29 -6.87
C LEU A 143 -3.40 4.23 -8.07
N GLN A 144 -4.56 4.80 -8.34
CA GLN A 144 -4.79 5.71 -9.47
C GLN A 144 -3.97 7.00 -9.34
N ALA A 145 -3.92 7.56 -8.12
CA ALA A 145 -3.09 8.74 -7.87
C ALA A 145 -1.61 8.39 -8.04
N ASP A 146 -0.91 9.11 -8.91
CA ASP A 146 0.50 8.88 -9.21
C ASP A 146 1.43 9.33 -8.07
N SER A 147 2.71 9.04 -8.21
CA SER A 147 3.73 9.41 -7.21
C SER A 147 3.85 10.92 -7.01
N ALA A 148 3.53 11.73 -8.01
CA ALA A 148 3.58 13.19 -7.92
C ALA A 148 2.44 13.72 -7.03
N ALA A 149 1.23 13.20 -7.19
CA ALA A 149 0.08 13.52 -6.34
C ALA A 149 0.34 13.14 -4.87
N TRP A 150 0.96 11.97 -4.63
CA TRP A 150 1.38 11.56 -3.29
C TRP A 150 2.42 12.50 -2.69
N MET A 151 3.44 12.88 -3.48
CA MET A 151 4.46 13.82 -3.01
C MET A 151 3.90 15.21 -2.75
N ALA A 152 2.92 15.66 -3.52
CA ALA A 152 2.22 16.92 -3.26
C ALA A 152 1.54 16.89 -1.87
N LEU A 153 0.79 15.83 -1.55
CA LEU A 153 0.18 15.66 -0.23
C LEU A 153 1.23 15.58 0.89
N PHE A 154 2.33 14.84 0.68
CA PHE A 154 3.38 14.66 1.70
C PHE A 154 4.17 15.93 2.00
N ARG A 155 4.10 16.94 1.13
CA ARG A 155 4.69 18.28 1.31
C ARG A 155 3.68 19.33 1.76
N ASP A 156 2.38 19.01 1.73
CA ASP A 156 1.34 19.94 2.16
C ASP A 156 1.29 20.05 3.69
N THR A 157 2.00 21.05 4.21
CA THR A 157 2.08 21.28 5.66
C THR A 157 0.73 21.63 6.29
N VAL A 158 -0.25 22.13 5.51
CA VAL A 158 -1.60 22.42 6.01
C VAL A 158 -2.37 21.12 6.18
N ALA A 159 -2.34 20.24 5.17
CA ALA A 159 -2.97 18.92 5.27
C ALA A 159 -2.34 18.06 6.38
N LEU A 160 -1.02 18.10 6.55
CA LEU A 160 -0.31 17.31 7.57
C LEU A 160 -0.64 17.74 9.00
N LYS A 161 -1.04 18.98 9.24
CA LYS A 161 -1.50 19.47 10.57
C LYS A 161 -2.72 18.71 11.08
N GLU A 162 -3.62 18.23 10.19
CA GLU A 162 -4.76 17.38 10.59
C GLU A 162 -4.30 16.14 11.37
N PHE A 163 -3.13 15.61 11.01
CA PHE A 163 -2.56 14.38 11.58
C PHE A 163 -1.54 14.64 12.69
N LYS A 164 -1.24 15.89 13.00
CA LYS A 164 -0.20 16.31 13.95
C LYS A 164 1.19 15.77 13.61
N VAL A 165 1.52 15.74 12.33
CA VAL A 165 2.83 15.36 11.78
C VAL A 165 3.36 16.44 10.85
N ASP A 166 4.64 16.40 10.62
CA ASP A 166 5.36 17.10 9.56
C ASP A 166 5.95 16.11 8.55
N THR A 167 6.71 16.60 7.58
CA THR A 167 7.33 15.75 6.56
C THR A 167 8.30 14.72 7.16
N SER A 168 8.96 15.03 8.27
CA SER A 168 9.92 14.14 8.93
C SER A 168 9.22 13.02 9.69
N THR A 169 8.11 13.33 10.35
CA THR A 169 7.35 12.40 11.20
C THR A 169 6.19 11.71 10.47
N LEU A 170 5.82 12.17 9.26
CA LEU A 170 4.80 11.54 8.40
C LEU A 170 4.99 10.02 8.23
N PRO A 171 6.22 9.50 8.00
CA PRO A 171 6.42 8.06 7.87
C PRO A 171 5.97 7.25 9.09
N CYS A 172 5.93 7.84 10.28
CA CYS A 172 5.45 7.16 11.50
C CYS A 172 4.00 6.68 11.40
N LEU A 173 3.17 7.32 10.56
CA LEU A 173 1.77 6.93 10.36
C LEU A 173 1.62 5.64 9.55
N PHE A 174 2.64 5.27 8.77
CA PHE A 174 2.61 4.13 7.86
C PHE A 174 3.18 2.88 8.53
N ILE A 175 2.33 2.19 9.28
CA ILE A 175 2.72 0.90 9.88
C ILE A 175 2.79 -0.16 8.77
N PRO A 176 3.92 -0.89 8.62
CA PRO A 176 4.01 -1.98 7.65
C PRO A 176 2.93 -3.04 7.86
N ASP A 177 2.10 -3.22 6.84
CA ASP A 177 0.98 -4.17 6.80
C ASP A 177 0.38 -4.25 5.40
N THR A 178 -0.64 -5.10 5.23
CA THR A 178 -1.49 -5.12 4.04
C THR A 178 -2.81 -4.42 4.31
N TYR A 179 -3.12 -3.43 3.48
CA TYR A 179 -4.33 -2.62 3.59
C TYR A 179 -5.24 -2.84 2.39
N GLU A 180 -6.53 -2.98 2.61
CA GLU A 180 -7.51 -3.00 1.54
C GLU A 180 -8.02 -1.58 1.29
N VAL A 181 -7.86 -1.10 0.05
CA VAL A 181 -8.32 0.21 -0.41
C VAL A 181 -8.85 0.10 -1.83
N PHE A 182 -9.72 0.99 -2.26
CA PHE A 182 -10.09 1.07 -3.67
C PHE A 182 -8.98 1.72 -4.48
N TRP A 183 -8.84 1.33 -5.73
CA TRP A 183 -7.81 1.86 -6.63
C TRP A 183 -7.95 3.37 -6.84
N THR A 184 -9.20 3.87 -6.90
CA THR A 184 -9.56 5.29 -7.09
C THR A 184 -9.53 6.12 -5.81
N VAL A 185 -9.04 5.56 -4.69
CA VAL A 185 -9.06 6.25 -3.41
C VAL A 185 -8.17 7.50 -3.43
N GLU A 186 -8.69 8.62 -2.95
CA GLU A 186 -7.91 9.84 -2.82
C GLU A 186 -6.77 9.70 -1.82
N PRO A 187 -5.58 10.29 -2.08
CA PRO A 187 -4.42 10.22 -1.18
C PRO A 187 -4.73 10.61 0.26
N ILE A 188 -5.52 11.67 0.48
CA ILE A 188 -5.89 12.12 1.83
C ILE A 188 -6.74 11.09 2.60
N VAL A 189 -7.60 10.34 1.90
CA VAL A 189 -8.42 9.28 2.51
C VAL A 189 -7.54 8.12 2.95
N VAL A 190 -6.54 7.75 2.16
CA VAL A 190 -5.54 6.76 2.57
C VAL A 190 -4.77 7.24 3.80
N LEU A 191 -4.33 8.50 3.82
CA LEU A 191 -3.60 9.05 4.96
C LEU A 191 -4.47 9.04 6.23
N ARG A 192 -5.78 9.36 6.14
CA ARG A 192 -6.72 9.20 7.25
C ARG A 192 -6.84 7.75 7.71
N LYS A 193 -6.84 6.80 6.78
CA LYS A 193 -6.83 5.36 7.10
C LYS A 193 -5.54 4.96 7.82
N MET A 194 -4.38 5.41 7.36
CA MET A 194 -3.10 5.15 8.03
C MET A 194 -3.09 5.73 9.44
N ASN A 195 -3.52 6.97 9.62
CA ASN A 195 -3.62 7.60 10.95
C ASN A 195 -4.59 6.84 11.88
N LYS A 196 -5.74 6.36 11.36
CA LYS A 196 -6.66 5.53 12.16
C LYS A 196 -5.98 4.24 12.62
N ASN A 197 -5.21 3.58 11.74
CA ASN A 197 -4.47 2.37 12.07
C ASN A 197 -3.32 2.65 13.04
N TYR A 198 -2.60 3.76 12.87
CA TYR A 198 -1.59 4.24 13.80
C TYR A 198 -2.18 4.41 15.20
N ARG A 199 -3.31 5.13 15.35
CA ARG A 199 -3.97 5.31 16.66
C ARG A 199 -4.43 3.99 17.28
N ARG A 200 -4.88 3.02 16.45
CA ARG A 200 -5.25 1.68 16.94
C ARG A 200 -4.05 0.87 17.40
N PHE A 201 -2.92 1.03 16.71
CA PHE A 201 -1.66 0.38 17.09
C PHE A 201 -1.17 0.87 18.45
N TRP A 202 -1.26 2.17 18.73
CA TRP A 202 -0.85 2.78 20.00
C TRP A 202 -1.90 2.59 21.10
N THR A 203 -1.98 1.34 21.62
CA THR A 203 -2.82 1.02 22.78
C THR A 203 -2.28 1.66 24.07
N ASP A 204 -3.11 1.78 25.12
CA ASP A 204 -2.69 2.32 26.41
C ASP A 204 -1.46 1.60 26.96
N ALA A 205 -1.40 0.26 26.80
CA ALA A 205 -0.25 -0.54 27.22
C ALA A 205 1.04 -0.14 26.49
N ARG A 206 0.99 0.11 25.17
CA ARG A 206 2.15 0.59 24.40
C ARG A 206 2.54 2.01 24.77
N LEU A 207 1.56 2.87 25.01
CA LEU A 207 1.79 4.25 25.48
C LEU A 207 2.46 4.28 26.86
N VAL A 208 2.08 3.37 27.77
CA VAL A 208 2.77 3.21 29.07
C VAL A 208 4.23 2.83 28.88
N LYS A 209 4.51 1.79 28.06
CA LYS A 209 5.88 1.35 27.78
C LYS A 209 6.73 2.42 27.13
N ALA A 210 6.17 3.20 26.21
CA ALA A 210 6.87 4.33 25.58
C ALA A 210 7.29 5.36 26.64
N ARG A 211 6.37 5.75 27.56
CA ARG A 211 6.67 6.65 28.67
C ARG A 211 7.74 6.10 29.62
N GLU A 212 7.71 4.79 29.91
CA GLU A 212 8.74 4.12 30.73
C GLU A 212 10.12 4.14 30.06
N ALA A 213 10.16 4.09 28.73
CA ALA A 213 11.38 4.27 27.95
C ALA A 213 11.85 5.75 27.91
N GLY A 214 10.98 6.71 28.29
CA GLY A 214 11.22 8.14 28.18
C GLY A 214 10.99 8.68 26.77
N LEU A 215 10.17 8.01 25.96
CA LEU A 215 9.97 8.32 24.55
C LEU A 215 8.50 8.59 24.23
N SER A 216 8.25 9.52 23.33
CA SER A 216 6.95 9.67 22.65
C SER A 216 6.75 8.55 21.61
N PRO A 217 5.51 8.32 21.14
CA PRO A 217 5.25 7.35 20.08
C PRO A 217 6.07 7.57 18.79
N TYR A 218 6.30 8.82 18.40
CA TYR A 218 7.13 9.13 17.20
C TYR A 218 8.61 8.83 17.44
N GLU A 219 9.11 9.11 18.63
CA GLU A 219 10.50 8.78 19.01
C GLU A 219 10.71 7.29 19.11
N VAL A 220 9.72 6.51 19.58
CA VAL A 220 9.80 5.04 19.54
C VAL A 220 9.90 4.53 18.10
N VAL A 221 9.10 5.05 17.16
CA VAL A 221 9.18 4.66 15.74
C VAL A 221 10.52 5.08 15.14
N THR A 222 11.01 6.27 15.50
CA THR A 222 12.31 6.78 15.04
C THR A 222 13.45 5.87 15.52
N LEU A 223 13.49 5.54 16.80
CA LEU A 223 14.48 4.62 17.34
C LEU A 223 14.34 3.21 16.75
N ALA A 224 13.12 2.72 16.59
CA ALA A 224 12.86 1.43 15.96
C ALA A 224 13.36 1.36 14.52
N SER A 225 13.32 2.47 13.77
CA SER A 225 13.89 2.53 12.42
C SER A 225 15.41 2.42 12.40
N ILE A 226 16.09 2.91 13.42
CA ILE A 226 17.53 2.74 13.62
C ILE A 226 17.82 1.26 13.94
N VAL A 227 17.14 0.71 14.94
CA VAL A 227 17.27 -0.71 15.34
C VAL A 227 17.02 -1.66 14.15
N GLU A 228 16.01 -1.39 13.32
CA GLU A 228 15.72 -2.16 12.09
C GLU A 228 16.89 -2.21 11.11
N GLN A 229 17.67 -1.13 11.03
CA GLN A 229 18.81 -1.03 10.11
C GLN A 229 20.14 -1.49 10.72
N GLU A 230 20.20 -1.66 12.05
CA GLU A 230 21.41 -2.14 12.73
C GLU A 230 21.52 -3.66 12.71
N THR A 231 20.41 -4.37 12.92
CA THR A 231 20.44 -5.82 12.98
C THR A 231 19.24 -6.45 12.31
N ALA A 232 19.50 -7.50 11.53
CA ALA A 232 18.47 -8.38 10.99
C ALA A 232 18.04 -9.48 11.99
N ASN A 233 18.78 -9.62 13.10
CA ASN A 233 18.50 -10.65 14.11
C ASN A 233 17.39 -10.16 15.05
N GLU A 234 16.20 -10.71 14.91
CA GLU A 234 15.03 -10.34 15.72
C GLU A 234 15.27 -10.51 17.23
N ALA A 235 16.02 -11.54 17.63
CA ALA A 235 16.31 -11.79 19.04
C ALA A 235 17.28 -10.75 19.65
N GLU A 236 18.07 -10.08 18.83
CA GLU A 236 19.04 -9.07 19.27
C GLU A 236 18.45 -7.67 19.34
N LYS A 237 17.38 -7.39 18.59
CA LYS A 237 16.76 -6.05 18.53
C LYS A 237 16.47 -5.42 19.91
N PRO A 238 15.94 -6.16 20.92
CA PRO A 238 15.73 -5.60 22.26
C PRO A 238 17.03 -5.15 22.95
N MET A 239 18.15 -5.87 22.71
CA MET A 239 19.46 -5.50 23.26
C MET A 239 19.99 -4.24 22.61
N VAL A 240 19.92 -4.13 21.27
CA VAL A 240 20.30 -2.93 20.52
C VAL A 240 19.45 -1.73 20.94
N ALA A 241 18.14 -1.92 21.08
CA ALA A 241 17.23 -0.88 21.57
C ALA A 241 17.61 -0.39 22.98
N GLY A 242 17.93 -1.30 23.88
CA GLY A 242 18.39 -1.00 25.25
C GLY A 242 19.68 -0.19 25.27
N MET A 243 20.64 -0.55 24.42
CA MET A 243 21.89 0.18 24.27
C MET A 243 21.67 1.63 23.84
N TYR A 244 20.82 1.86 22.83
CA TYR A 244 20.50 3.22 22.39
C TYR A 244 19.70 4.02 23.41
N ILE A 245 18.75 3.41 24.15
CA ILE A 245 18.02 4.05 25.24
C ILE A 245 18.99 4.47 26.35
N ASN A 246 20.00 3.64 26.67
CA ASN A 246 21.01 4.01 27.66
C ASN A 246 21.85 5.21 27.18
N ARG A 247 22.23 5.28 25.91
CA ARG A 247 22.91 6.45 25.33
C ARG A 247 22.04 7.71 25.45
N LEU A 248 20.77 7.63 25.04
CA LEU A 248 19.83 8.76 25.16
C LEU A 248 19.74 9.28 26.60
N ARG A 249 19.62 8.39 27.58
CA ARG A 249 19.55 8.75 29.01
C ARG A 249 20.83 9.42 29.55
N GLN A 250 21.97 9.13 28.93
CA GLN A 250 23.27 9.70 29.29
C GLN A 250 23.63 10.94 28.48
N GLY A 251 22.75 11.43 27.59
CA GLY A 251 23.04 12.55 26.69
C GLY A 251 24.14 12.22 25.65
N MET A 252 24.37 10.94 25.39
CA MET A 252 25.36 10.51 24.40
C MET A 252 24.79 10.56 22.98
N LYS A 253 25.62 10.98 22.02
CA LYS A 253 25.29 10.85 20.60
C LYS A 253 25.08 9.39 20.23
N LEU A 254 24.06 9.09 19.38
CA LEU A 254 23.74 7.69 19.03
C LEU A 254 24.83 7.05 18.16
N GLN A 255 25.48 7.80 17.28
CA GLN A 255 26.56 7.33 16.39
C GLN A 255 26.15 6.08 15.60
N ALA A 256 24.96 6.11 15.04
CA ALA A 256 24.40 5.02 14.27
C ALA A 256 24.73 5.18 12.78
N ASP A 257 25.51 4.28 12.22
CA ASP A 257 25.91 4.29 10.79
C ASP A 257 24.72 4.40 9.82
N PRO A 258 23.58 3.71 10.04
CA PRO A 258 22.42 3.83 9.16
C PRO A 258 21.88 5.26 9.02
N THR A 259 22.03 6.09 10.05
CA THR A 259 21.60 7.48 10.02
C THR A 259 22.46 8.33 9.10
N VAL A 260 23.77 8.03 8.99
CA VAL A 260 24.69 8.65 8.03
C VAL A 260 24.34 8.25 6.60
N LYS A 261 24.07 6.96 6.35
CA LYS A 261 23.59 6.49 5.03
C LYS A 261 22.32 7.21 4.60
N PHE A 262 21.39 7.41 5.54
CA PHE A 262 20.15 8.15 5.29
C PHE A 262 20.42 9.64 5.01
N ALA A 263 21.28 10.28 5.79
CA ALA A 263 21.67 11.68 5.60
C ALA A 263 22.30 11.93 4.22
N LEU A 264 23.16 11.02 3.77
CA LEU A 264 23.80 11.04 2.47
C LEU A 264 22.89 10.58 1.31
N ARG A 265 21.74 9.97 1.60
CA ARG A 265 20.91 9.26 0.60
C ARG A 265 21.68 8.16 -0.16
N ARG A 266 22.73 7.60 0.47
CA ARG A 266 23.62 6.58 -0.07
C ARG A 266 23.38 5.24 0.62
N PHE A 267 22.34 4.54 0.18
CA PHE A 267 21.94 3.25 0.73
C PHE A 267 22.74 2.06 0.19
N ASP A 268 23.54 2.31 -0.81
CA ASP A 268 24.48 1.37 -1.44
C ASP A 268 25.78 1.17 -0.62
N LEU A 269 26.10 2.10 0.29
CA LEU A 269 27.31 2.03 1.09
C LEU A 269 27.31 0.79 1.99
N ARG A 270 28.30 -0.06 1.83
CA ARG A 270 28.52 -1.21 2.72
C ARG A 270 29.18 -0.80 4.03
N ARG A 271 30.12 0.16 3.98
CA ARG A 271 30.89 0.68 5.12
C ARG A 271 30.83 2.20 5.16
N ILE A 272 30.67 2.76 6.35
CA ILE A 272 30.81 4.19 6.59
C ILE A 272 32.31 4.49 6.80
N LEU A 273 32.82 5.41 5.99
CA LEU A 273 34.20 5.93 6.11
C LEU A 273 34.21 7.26 6.85
N HIS A 274 35.37 7.70 7.29
CA HIS A 274 35.52 8.92 8.06
C HIS A 274 35.01 10.17 7.32
N GLU A 275 35.20 10.23 5.99
CA GLU A 275 34.70 11.30 5.13
C GLU A 275 33.15 11.37 5.12
N HIS A 276 32.49 10.25 5.25
CA HIS A 276 31.00 10.18 5.28
C HIS A 276 30.42 10.77 6.57
N LEU A 277 31.21 10.71 7.66
CA LEU A 277 30.78 11.25 8.96
C LEU A 277 30.65 12.77 8.96
N ALA A 278 31.33 13.46 8.03
CA ALA A 278 31.33 14.91 7.93
C ALA A 278 30.00 15.50 7.39
N VAL A 279 29.06 14.69 6.95
CA VAL A 279 27.79 15.20 6.39
C VAL A 279 27.02 16.04 7.41
N GLU A 280 26.76 17.29 7.06
CA GLU A 280 25.91 18.18 7.86
C GLU A 280 24.44 17.88 7.61
N SER A 281 23.82 17.22 8.56
CA SER A 281 22.40 16.85 8.49
C SER A 281 21.83 16.64 9.89
N PRO A 282 20.58 17.02 10.16
CA PRO A 282 19.91 16.71 11.43
C PRO A 282 19.70 15.19 11.63
N TYR A 283 19.90 14.39 10.60
CA TYR A 283 19.88 12.92 10.69
C TYR A 283 21.26 12.32 11.03
N ASN A 284 22.35 13.09 10.98
CA ASN A 284 23.68 12.56 11.32
C ASN A 284 23.87 12.47 12.84
N THR A 285 23.62 11.30 13.40
CA THR A 285 23.73 11.05 14.85
C THR A 285 25.16 10.97 15.38
N TYR A 286 26.18 11.19 14.55
CA TYR A 286 27.56 11.48 14.97
C TYR A 286 27.75 12.95 15.35
N HIS A 287 26.92 13.85 14.80
CA HIS A 287 27.00 15.30 15.02
C HIS A 287 25.91 15.80 15.98
N VAL A 288 24.69 15.27 15.87
CA VAL A 288 23.54 15.69 16.69
C VAL A 288 23.41 14.82 17.92
N GLU A 289 22.91 15.40 19.01
CA GLU A 289 22.51 14.71 20.23
C GLU A 289 21.05 14.26 20.12
N GLY A 290 20.73 13.15 20.78
CA GLY A 290 19.38 12.62 20.79
C GLY A 290 19.00 11.87 19.49
N LEU A 291 17.70 11.78 19.25
CA LEU A 291 17.13 11.14 18.06
C LEU A 291 17.11 12.11 16.87
N PRO A 292 17.21 11.60 15.65
CA PRO A 292 16.98 12.42 14.45
C PRO A 292 15.50 12.88 14.39
N PRO A 293 15.16 13.86 13.51
CA PRO A 293 13.82 14.45 13.44
C PRO A 293 12.68 13.48 13.12
N GLY A 294 13.01 12.31 12.57
CA GLY A 294 12.06 11.28 12.20
C GLY A 294 12.74 9.97 11.80
N PRO A 295 11.96 8.93 11.47
CA PRO A 295 12.50 7.61 11.14
C PRO A 295 13.30 7.62 9.83
N ILE A 296 14.34 6.78 9.78
CA ILE A 296 15.21 6.58 8.61
C ILE A 296 14.72 5.45 7.69
N CYS A 297 13.68 4.76 8.08
CA CYS A 297 12.89 3.82 7.28
C CYS A 297 11.55 3.56 7.97
N LEU A 298 10.63 2.88 7.30
CA LEU A 298 9.44 2.32 7.96
C LEU A 298 9.88 1.09 8.76
N PRO A 299 9.90 1.11 10.11
CA PRO A 299 10.31 -0.05 10.87
C PRO A 299 9.22 -1.12 10.90
N SER A 300 9.61 -2.38 10.97
CA SER A 300 8.70 -3.49 11.22
C SER A 300 8.00 -3.33 12.58
N LYS A 301 6.83 -3.96 12.74
CA LYS A 301 6.14 -3.99 14.03
C LYS A 301 7.02 -4.63 15.12
N SER A 302 7.83 -5.64 14.76
CA SER A 302 8.77 -6.29 15.68
C SER A 302 9.85 -5.33 16.19
N SER A 303 10.37 -4.45 15.33
CA SER A 303 11.34 -3.43 15.78
C SER A 303 10.72 -2.39 16.70
N VAL A 304 9.47 -1.99 16.45
CA VAL A 304 8.73 -1.11 17.39
C VAL A 304 8.52 -1.80 18.73
N GLU A 305 8.07 -3.06 18.71
CA GLU A 305 7.92 -3.85 19.94
C GLU A 305 9.24 -4.07 20.67
N SER A 306 10.36 -4.21 19.96
CA SER A 306 11.69 -4.34 20.55
C SER A 306 12.13 -3.09 21.30
N VAL A 307 11.75 -1.90 20.84
CA VAL A 307 11.98 -0.65 21.56
C VAL A 307 11.06 -0.55 22.79
N LEU A 308 9.79 -0.91 22.66
CA LEU A 308 8.83 -0.90 23.76
C LEU A 308 9.15 -1.94 24.86
N ASN A 309 9.84 -3.03 24.48
CA ASN A 309 10.25 -4.11 25.38
C ASN A 309 11.77 -4.26 25.42
N TYR A 310 12.48 -3.10 25.35
CA TYR A 310 13.94 -3.11 25.33
C TYR A 310 14.56 -3.89 26.50
N ALA A 311 15.67 -4.56 26.27
CA ALA A 311 16.40 -5.27 27.31
C ALA A 311 17.08 -4.27 28.25
N ARG A 312 16.90 -4.48 29.56
CA ARG A 312 17.56 -3.65 30.61
C ARG A 312 18.94 -4.21 30.89
N HIS A 313 19.95 -3.44 30.59
CA HIS A 313 21.37 -3.78 30.79
C HIS A 313 22.21 -2.48 30.84
N PRO A 314 23.47 -2.53 31.28
CA PRO A 314 24.32 -1.31 31.40
C PRO A 314 25.07 -0.94 30.12
N TYR A 315 24.88 -1.67 29.00
CA TYR A 315 25.68 -1.46 27.80
C TYR A 315 25.35 -0.16 27.09
N ILE A 316 26.42 0.51 26.60
CA ILE A 316 26.35 1.75 25.80
C ILE A 316 27.18 1.65 24.52
N TYR A 317 27.88 0.54 24.30
CA TYR A 317 28.66 0.24 23.10
C TYR A 317 28.28 -1.11 22.54
N MET A 318 28.41 -1.24 21.21
CA MET A 318 28.35 -2.50 20.50
C MET A 318 29.34 -2.52 19.33
N CYS A 319 29.78 -3.69 18.93
CA CYS A 319 30.51 -3.92 17.68
C CYS A 319 30.19 -5.32 17.17
N ALA A 320 30.35 -5.54 15.87
CA ALA A 320 30.09 -6.86 15.27
C ALA A 320 30.94 -7.94 15.94
N LYS A 321 30.36 -9.14 16.07
CA LYS A 321 31.07 -10.31 16.62
C LYS A 321 32.10 -10.84 15.64
N GLU A 322 33.20 -11.31 16.20
CA GLU A 322 34.32 -11.93 15.49
C GLU A 322 34.00 -13.27 14.82
N ASP A 323 32.88 -13.91 15.19
CA ASP A 323 32.39 -15.16 14.59
C ASP A 323 31.61 -14.96 13.28
N PHE A 324 31.34 -13.69 12.92
CA PHE A 324 30.54 -13.30 11.73
C PHE A 324 29.11 -13.84 11.73
N SER A 325 28.56 -14.09 12.91
CA SER A 325 27.16 -14.54 13.08
C SER A 325 26.11 -13.47 12.69
N GLY A 326 26.54 -12.25 12.38
CA GLY A 326 25.66 -11.10 12.12
C GLY A 326 25.07 -10.52 13.41
N THR A 327 25.63 -10.88 14.57
CA THR A 327 25.27 -10.34 15.90
C THR A 327 26.39 -9.45 16.44
N HIS A 328 26.17 -8.86 17.63
CA HIS A 328 27.07 -7.89 18.23
C HIS A 328 27.58 -8.33 19.59
N ASN A 329 28.79 -7.92 19.92
CA ASN A 329 29.33 -7.86 21.28
C ASN A 329 28.94 -6.51 21.89
N PHE A 330 28.31 -6.55 23.06
CA PHE A 330 27.92 -5.35 23.81
C PHE A 330 28.92 -5.08 24.93
N ALA A 331 29.14 -3.77 25.26
CA ALA A 331 30.05 -3.36 26.31
C ALA A 331 29.49 -2.17 27.09
N ALA A 332 29.75 -2.14 28.40
CA ALA A 332 29.40 -1.02 29.27
C ALA A 332 30.52 0.03 29.33
N THR A 333 31.77 -0.37 29.08
CA THR A 333 32.94 0.51 29.14
C THR A 333 33.59 0.64 27.77
N TYR A 334 34.26 1.77 27.55
CA TYR A 334 35.03 1.98 26.33
C TYR A 334 36.21 1.01 26.18
N ALA A 335 36.82 0.63 27.31
CA ALA A 335 37.91 -0.37 27.32
C ALA A 335 37.45 -1.73 26.82
N ASP A 336 36.29 -2.22 27.27
CA ASP A 336 35.72 -3.48 26.80
C ASP A 336 35.31 -3.39 25.33
N HIS A 337 34.76 -2.26 24.92
CA HIS A 337 34.43 -2.01 23.50
C HIS A 337 35.68 -2.10 22.62
N LEU A 338 36.78 -1.47 23.02
CA LEU A 338 38.06 -1.55 22.28
C LEU A 338 38.60 -3.00 22.23
N ALA A 339 38.44 -3.77 23.32
CA ALA A 339 38.84 -5.19 23.33
C ALA A 339 37.99 -6.02 22.33
N ASN A 340 36.66 -5.77 22.28
CA ASN A 340 35.76 -6.39 21.33
C ASN A 340 36.12 -5.98 19.88
N ALA A 341 36.37 -4.71 19.62
CA ALA A 341 36.75 -4.20 18.31
C ALA A 341 38.07 -4.80 17.79
N ARG A 342 39.07 -4.97 18.67
CA ARG A 342 40.33 -5.63 18.32
C ARG A 342 40.14 -7.08 17.92
N ARG A 343 39.25 -7.85 18.65
CA ARG A 343 38.93 -9.24 18.27
C ARG A 343 38.29 -9.30 16.89
N TYR A 344 37.34 -8.42 16.64
CA TYR A 344 36.68 -8.35 15.33
C TYR A 344 37.65 -8.00 14.21
N SER A 345 38.53 -6.99 14.41
CA SER A 345 39.57 -6.62 13.43
C SER A 345 40.53 -7.78 13.15
N ALA A 346 41.04 -8.44 14.19
CA ALA A 346 41.90 -9.62 14.01
C ALA A 346 41.22 -10.78 13.24
N ALA A 347 39.92 -10.95 13.45
CA ALA A 347 39.14 -11.96 12.70
C ALA A 347 38.94 -11.57 11.22
N LEU A 348 38.78 -10.27 10.90
CA LEU A 348 38.76 -9.78 9.52
C LEU A 348 40.13 -10.00 8.84
N ASP A 349 41.22 -9.61 9.50
CA ASP A 349 42.58 -9.77 8.99
C ASP A 349 42.90 -11.26 8.71
N SER A 350 42.51 -12.16 9.60
CA SER A 350 42.74 -13.61 9.42
C SER A 350 42.01 -14.19 8.19
N ARG A 351 40.94 -13.50 7.72
CA ARG A 351 40.16 -13.89 6.52
C ARG A 351 40.53 -13.08 5.28
N GLY A 352 41.49 -12.18 5.36
CA GLY A 352 41.89 -11.30 4.26
C GLY A 352 40.84 -10.30 3.83
N ILE A 353 39.87 -10.00 4.70
CA ILE A 353 38.78 -9.03 4.46
C ILE A 353 39.31 -7.64 4.87
N LYS A 354 39.48 -6.76 3.89
CA LYS A 354 39.95 -5.38 4.09
C LYS A 354 38.79 -4.39 4.14
#